data_e50866c60217bc1ff8947284c2d8f3dc
#
_entry.id   e50866c60217bc1ff8947284c2d8f3dc
#
_cell.length_a   1.000
_cell.length_b   1.000
_cell.length_c   1.000
_cell.angle_alpha   90.00
_cell.angle_beta   90.00
_cell.angle_gamma   90.00
#
_symmetry.space_group_name_H-M   'P 1'
#
loop_
_entity.id
_entity.type
_entity.pdbx_description
1 polymer ?
#
loop_
_entity_poly.entity_id
_entity_poly.type
_entity_poly.pdbx_seq_one_letter_code
_entity_poly.pdbx_strand_id
1 'polypeptide(L)'
;MTFQRSHEDPEGDGKILRWPAQSPPPPSGSSWGRLGRLGPGMVTGAANVDPSLVVTATVVGAAFGYSLLWVVVLCVPFLLAVFQVSARLGFETRKGLVDLLREHYGRWVALGCAAVIVAINMAMIIADLMAVSDAVSIILNQRRVYFVAAIAFTVWYILIFRDYRKITKVLLWLSLPLYVYVAAAVMEAPSPRIVLLGTIIPHVQHSSDYAGAMIAIFGSLLTPYVLVWQTSSRSEHAAAGGELPHIFESHAGMVVSILLSYCIMVSAAAVLRLPQPMDMTTRQAAAALAPAVGALGPLVFAIGIIGAGMVALPVLCASLCYSVSEAMGWKTGLSEHPWDAPPFYVLISVSMFCAMVANFFRINPVKALFWSQLLAGVLTIPILLFILLLANNARVMKTTNTLSQNFWMGATLGALVGSGLLWCWWTLAH
;
A
#
# COMPACT_ATOMS: atom_id res chain seq x y z
N MET A 1 -10.11 -20.34 -57.28
CA MET A 1 -9.72 -18.94 -57.41
C MET A 1 -9.86 -18.30 -56.04
N THR A 2 -8.74 -18.22 -55.36
CA THR A 2 -8.60 -17.75 -53.98
C THR A 2 -8.19 -16.30 -54.02
N PHE A 3 -9.02 -15.41 -53.49
CA PHE A 3 -8.64 -14.01 -53.34
C PHE A 3 -7.99 -13.81 -51.96
N GLN A 4 -6.71 -13.65 -51.93
CA GLN A 4 -5.93 -13.08 -50.83
C GLN A 4 -6.08 -11.56 -50.90
N ARG A 5 -6.71 -10.95 -49.89
CA ARG A 5 -6.61 -9.51 -49.65
C ARG A 5 -5.46 -9.24 -48.70
N SER A 6 -4.38 -8.70 -49.21
CA SER A 6 -3.35 -8.01 -48.45
C SER A 6 -3.93 -6.69 -47.92
N HIS A 7 -4.00 -6.56 -46.59
CA HIS A 7 -4.18 -5.26 -45.93
C HIS A 7 -2.78 -4.62 -45.82
N GLU A 8 -2.52 -3.64 -46.66
CA GLU A 8 -1.45 -2.66 -46.47
C GLU A 8 -1.85 -1.77 -45.28
N ASP A 9 -0.98 -1.72 -44.26
CA ASP A 9 -1.07 -0.73 -43.18
C ASP A 9 -0.55 0.62 -43.70
N PRO A 10 -1.30 1.71 -43.53
CA PRO A 10 -0.74 3.05 -43.79
C PRO A 10 0.16 3.44 -42.63
N GLU A 11 1.42 3.71 -42.92
CA GLU A 11 2.40 4.30 -42.02
C GLU A 11 1.85 5.63 -41.45
N GLY A 12 1.46 5.60 -40.20
CA GLY A 12 1.21 6.78 -39.39
C GLY A 12 2.08 6.67 -38.14
N ASP A 13 3.14 7.47 -38.08
CA ASP A 13 4.15 7.52 -36.99
C ASP A 13 3.54 8.08 -35.69
N GLY A 14 2.59 7.33 -35.12
CA GLY A 14 2.05 7.52 -33.80
C GLY A 14 2.71 6.54 -32.83
N LYS A 15 3.81 6.91 -32.21
CA LYS A 15 4.37 6.22 -31.02
C LYS A 15 3.38 6.29 -29.87
N ILE A 16 2.31 5.49 -29.97
CA ILE A 16 1.32 5.32 -28.94
C ILE A 16 1.98 4.46 -27.84
N LEU A 17 2.04 5.04 -26.66
CA LEU A 17 2.56 4.46 -25.41
C LEU A 17 1.93 3.08 -25.16
N ARG A 18 2.63 2.03 -25.53
CA ARG A 18 2.34 0.69 -25.05
C ARG A 18 2.82 0.60 -23.60
N TRP A 19 1.97 0.18 -22.69
CA TRP A 19 2.42 -0.41 -21.44
C TRP A 19 3.33 -1.58 -21.85
N PRO A 20 4.65 -1.55 -21.56
CA PRO A 20 5.53 -2.55 -22.12
C PRO A 20 5.13 -3.92 -21.58
N ALA A 21 4.72 -4.81 -22.49
CA ALA A 21 4.83 -6.23 -22.24
C ALA A 21 6.25 -6.46 -21.69
N GLN A 22 6.37 -7.16 -20.57
CA GLN A 22 7.65 -7.33 -19.88
C GLN A 22 8.72 -7.74 -20.88
N SER A 23 9.75 -6.91 -21.02
CA SER A 23 10.93 -7.28 -21.80
C SER A 23 11.48 -8.61 -21.28
N PRO A 24 11.91 -9.52 -22.18
CA PRO A 24 12.52 -10.77 -21.76
C PRO A 24 13.67 -10.49 -20.77
N PRO A 25 13.88 -11.35 -19.76
CA PRO A 25 14.91 -11.14 -18.77
C PRO A 25 16.29 -11.03 -19.45
N PRO A 26 17.17 -10.13 -19.01
CA PRO A 26 18.53 -10.04 -19.54
C PRO A 26 19.27 -11.37 -19.29
N PRO A 27 20.21 -11.76 -20.17
CA PRO A 27 20.90 -13.04 -20.09
C PRO A 27 21.60 -13.22 -18.74
N SER A 28 21.47 -14.42 -18.18
CA SER A 28 22.03 -14.84 -16.91
C SER A 28 23.56 -14.81 -16.96
N GLY A 29 24.21 -13.83 -16.30
CA GLY A 29 25.67 -13.83 -16.24
C GLY A 29 26.35 -12.70 -15.48
N SER A 30 25.69 -11.59 -15.12
CA SER A 30 26.34 -10.52 -14.40
C SER A 30 25.73 -10.28 -13.01
N SER A 31 26.57 -9.94 -12.02
CA SER A 31 26.13 -9.53 -10.68
C SER A 31 25.16 -8.35 -10.70
N TRP A 32 25.23 -7.49 -11.71
CA TRP A 32 24.30 -6.40 -12.03
C TRP A 32 22.95 -6.90 -12.56
N GLY A 33 22.88 -8.09 -13.17
CA GLY A 33 21.63 -8.72 -13.62
C GLY A 33 20.72 -9.15 -12.46
N ARG A 34 21.26 -9.38 -11.26
CA ARG A 34 20.48 -9.68 -10.05
C ARG A 34 19.77 -8.44 -9.50
N LEU A 35 20.40 -7.28 -9.54
CA LEU A 35 19.76 -5.99 -9.16
C LEU A 35 18.67 -5.57 -10.18
N GLY A 36 18.83 -5.89 -11.45
CA GLY A 36 17.81 -5.63 -12.48
C GLY A 36 16.56 -6.53 -12.37
N ARG A 37 16.67 -7.68 -11.71
CA ARG A 37 15.56 -8.62 -11.43
C ARG A 37 14.70 -8.22 -10.23
N LEU A 38 15.14 -7.26 -9.41
CA LEU A 38 14.40 -6.76 -8.23
C LEU A 38 13.16 -5.91 -8.60
N GLY A 39 12.75 -5.87 -9.88
CA GLY A 39 11.75 -4.94 -10.38
C GLY A 39 10.35 -5.03 -9.74
N PRO A 40 9.57 -6.12 -9.93
CA PRO A 40 8.17 -6.14 -9.48
C PRO A 40 8.00 -6.29 -7.97
N GLY A 41 8.87 -7.07 -7.31
CA GLY A 41 8.82 -7.28 -5.86
C GLY A 41 9.24 -6.05 -5.06
N MET A 42 10.26 -5.31 -5.53
CA MET A 42 10.66 -4.03 -4.91
C MET A 42 9.59 -2.96 -5.06
N VAL A 43 8.91 -2.89 -6.21
CA VAL A 43 7.79 -1.94 -6.39
C VAL A 43 6.65 -2.26 -5.43
N THR A 44 6.33 -3.54 -5.25
CA THR A 44 5.31 -3.96 -4.27
C THR A 44 5.72 -3.61 -2.83
N GLY A 45 6.98 -3.89 -2.46
CA GLY A 45 7.49 -3.54 -1.13
C GLY A 45 7.58 -2.05 -0.89
N ALA A 46 7.98 -1.27 -1.91
CA ALA A 46 8.05 0.18 -1.81
C ALA A 46 6.66 0.85 -1.85
N ALA A 47 5.70 0.28 -2.59
CA ALA A 47 4.31 0.73 -2.53
C ALA A 47 3.66 0.47 -1.16
N ASN A 48 4.20 -0.48 -0.39
CA ASN A 48 3.79 -0.72 1.00
C ASN A 48 4.36 0.31 1.99
N VAL A 49 5.33 1.13 1.58
CA VAL A 49 5.85 2.27 2.36
C VAL A 49 5.17 3.53 1.85
N ASP A 50 3.91 3.70 2.19
CA ASP A 50 3.13 4.88 1.87
C ASP A 50 3.22 5.95 2.98
N PRO A 51 2.76 7.19 2.75
CA PRO A 51 2.70 8.23 3.77
C PRO A 51 1.90 7.81 5.00
N SER A 52 0.87 7.00 4.79
CA SER A 52 -0.02 6.53 5.85
C SER A 52 0.68 5.60 6.83
N LEU A 53 1.55 4.69 6.34
CA LEU A 53 2.40 3.84 7.18
C LEU A 53 3.35 4.69 8.05
N VAL A 54 4.05 5.64 7.41
CA VAL A 54 5.05 6.49 8.09
C VAL A 54 4.40 7.29 9.21
N VAL A 55 3.27 7.93 8.93
CA VAL A 55 2.58 8.77 9.91
C VAL A 55 1.92 7.92 10.99
N THR A 56 1.30 6.79 10.65
CA THR A 56 0.70 5.88 11.64
C THR A 56 1.74 5.36 12.61
N ALA A 57 2.89 4.89 12.12
CA ALA A 57 3.99 4.43 12.97
C ALA A 57 4.53 5.57 13.87
N THR A 58 4.62 6.80 13.34
CA THR A 58 5.03 7.98 14.10
C THR A 58 4.02 8.33 15.21
N VAL A 59 2.73 8.37 14.90
CA VAL A 59 1.66 8.64 15.87
C VAL A 59 1.65 7.59 16.97
N VAL A 60 1.73 6.31 16.60
CA VAL A 60 1.70 5.20 17.56
C VAL A 60 2.95 5.20 18.44
N GLY A 61 4.12 5.43 17.87
CA GLY A 61 5.36 5.57 18.66
C GLY A 61 5.28 6.73 19.64
N ALA A 62 4.78 7.89 19.22
CA ALA A 62 4.61 9.07 20.07
C ALA A 62 3.55 8.89 21.18
N ALA A 63 2.46 8.14 20.88
CA ALA A 63 1.34 7.94 21.81
C ALA A 63 1.60 6.84 22.85
N PHE A 64 2.15 5.71 22.40
CA PHE A 64 2.24 4.49 23.21
C PHE A 64 3.68 4.04 23.47
N GLY A 65 4.66 4.82 23.02
CA GLY A 65 6.06 4.48 23.19
C GLY A 65 6.40 3.13 22.52
N TYR A 66 7.05 2.26 23.26
CA TYR A 66 7.52 0.95 22.77
C TYR A 66 6.47 -0.17 22.95
N SER A 67 5.30 0.12 23.51
CA SER A 67 4.33 -0.93 23.93
C SER A 67 3.66 -1.68 22.77
N LEU A 68 3.70 -1.13 21.53
CA LEU A 68 3.14 -1.76 20.33
C LEU A 68 4.20 -2.31 19.36
N LEU A 69 5.50 -2.31 19.72
CA LEU A 69 6.56 -2.85 18.85
C LEU A 69 6.37 -4.34 18.54
N TRP A 70 5.86 -5.11 19.52
CA TRP A 70 5.56 -6.53 19.32
C TRP A 70 4.54 -6.79 18.21
N VAL A 71 3.58 -5.87 17.98
CA VAL A 71 2.59 -5.98 16.90
C VAL A 71 3.28 -5.90 15.55
N VAL A 72 4.24 -4.97 15.39
CA VAL A 72 4.99 -4.80 14.14
C VAL A 72 5.78 -6.05 13.80
N VAL A 73 6.42 -6.68 14.80
CA VAL A 73 7.17 -7.94 14.61
C VAL A 73 6.22 -9.09 14.30
N LEU A 74 5.06 -9.16 14.96
CA LEU A 74 4.03 -10.16 14.68
C LEU A 74 3.50 -10.06 13.25
N CYS A 75 3.49 -8.86 12.64
CA CYS A 75 3.09 -8.67 11.25
C CYS A 75 4.04 -9.34 10.25
N VAL A 76 5.29 -9.69 10.60
CA VAL A 76 6.23 -10.33 9.66
C VAL A 76 5.63 -11.62 9.07
N PRO A 77 5.33 -12.67 9.86
CA PRO A 77 4.77 -13.90 9.32
C PRO A 77 3.38 -13.68 8.71
N PHE A 78 2.60 -12.72 9.20
CA PHE A 78 1.28 -12.38 8.67
C PHE A 78 1.39 -11.84 7.23
N LEU A 79 2.23 -10.83 7.01
CA LEU A 79 2.43 -10.27 5.69
C LEU A 79 2.94 -11.33 4.71
N LEU A 80 3.97 -12.07 5.09
CA LEU A 80 4.56 -13.08 4.23
C LEU A 80 3.52 -14.10 3.76
N ALA A 81 2.67 -14.59 4.66
CA ALA A 81 1.62 -15.55 4.31
C ALA A 81 0.55 -14.92 3.40
N VAL A 82 0.01 -13.76 3.79
CA VAL A 82 -1.10 -13.10 3.09
C VAL A 82 -0.68 -12.70 1.67
N PHE A 83 0.50 -12.08 1.53
CA PHE A 83 0.99 -11.64 0.23
C PHE A 83 1.36 -12.82 -0.69
N GLN A 84 1.95 -13.88 -0.14
CA GLN A 84 2.27 -15.08 -0.92
C GLN A 84 0.99 -15.73 -1.46
N VAL A 85 -0.04 -15.87 -0.62
CA VAL A 85 -1.31 -16.48 -1.02
C VAL A 85 -2.04 -15.61 -2.05
N SER A 86 -2.07 -14.27 -1.85
CA SER A 86 -2.69 -13.32 -2.79
C SER A 86 -1.99 -13.34 -4.16
N ALA A 87 -0.66 -13.36 -4.18
CA ALA A 87 0.11 -13.42 -5.41
C ALA A 87 -0.13 -14.73 -6.18
N ARG A 88 -0.14 -15.86 -5.46
CA ARG A 88 -0.42 -17.17 -6.04
C ARG A 88 -1.84 -17.25 -6.58
N LEU A 89 -2.82 -16.72 -5.86
CA LEU A 89 -4.22 -16.67 -6.29
C LEU A 89 -4.35 -15.99 -7.66
N GLY A 90 -3.82 -14.79 -7.83
CA GLY A 90 -3.87 -14.07 -9.10
C GLY A 90 -3.10 -14.78 -10.23
N PHE A 91 -1.94 -15.36 -9.92
CA PHE A 91 -1.11 -16.02 -10.91
C PHE A 91 -1.71 -17.34 -11.43
N GLU A 92 -2.16 -18.23 -10.54
CA GLU A 92 -2.72 -19.54 -10.92
C GLU A 92 -4.06 -19.43 -11.62
N THR A 93 -4.91 -18.48 -11.17
CA THR A 93 -6.26 -18.31 -11.72
C THR A 93 -6.31 -17.43 -12.96
N ARG A 94 -5.30 -16.59 -13.17
CA ARG A 94 -5.25 -15.54 -14.20
C ARG A 94 -6.43 -14.57 -14.11
N LYS A 95 -6.97 -14.37 -12.90
CA LYS A 95 -8.11 -13.50 -12.60
C LYS A 95 -7.81 -12.64 -11.38
N GLY A 96 -8.43 -11.47 -11.33
CA GLY A 96 -8.38 -10.61 -10.15
C GLY A 96 -9.24 -11.15 -9.01
N LEU A 97 -9.04 -10.61 -7.81
CA LEU A 97 -9.75 -11.06 -6.60
C LEU A 97 -11.26 -10.91 -6.74
N VAL A 98 -11.73 -9.74 -7.18
CA VAL A 98 -13.16 -9.43 -7.25
C VAL A 98 -13.83 -10.17 -8.41
N ASP A 99 -13.09 -10.44 -9.49
CA ASP A 99 -13.58 -11.26 -10.60
C ASP A 99 -13.82 -12.71 -10.17
N LEU A 100 -12.92 -13.29 -9.36
CA LEU A 100 -13.08 -14.60 -8.75
C LEU A 100 -14.29 -14.64 -7.81
N LEU A 101 -14.52 -13.59 -7.03
CA LEU A 101 -15.68 -13.47 -6.17
C LEU A 101 -16.98 -13.43 -6.98
N ARG A 102 -16.99 -12.69 -8.09
CA ARG A 102 -18.16 -12.61 -8.97
C ARG A 102 -18.50 -13.98 -9.56
N GLU A 103 -17.50 -14.74 -9.96
CA GLU A 103 -17.68 -16.04 -10.60
C GLU A 103 -18.16 -17.11 -9.61
N HIS A 104 -17.59 -17.15 -8.39
CA HIS A 104 -17.82 -18.25 -7.44
C HIS A 104 -18.87 -17.94 -6.38
N TYR A 105 -19.03 -16.68 -5.99
CA TYR A 105 -19.95 -16.24 -4.93
C TYR A 105 -21.08 -15.32 -5.43
N GLY A 106 -21.03 -14.96 -6.72
CA GLY A 106 -22.06 -14.15 -7.36
C GLY A 106 -21.80 -12.64 -7.32
N ARG A 107 -22.59 -11.94 -8.15
CA ARG A 107 -22.42 -10.50 -8.41
C ARG A 107 -22.55 -9.64 -7.15
N TRP A 108 -23.47 -9.97 -6.26
CA TRP A 108 -23.73 -9.14 -5.07
C TRP A 108 -22.58 -9.19 -4.07
N VAL A 109 -21.94 -10.36 -3.90
CA VAL A 109 -20.76 -10.50 -3.04
C VAL A 109 -19.58 -9.72 -3.64
N ALA A 110 -19.37 -9.81 -4.96
CA ALA A 110 -18.34 -9.05 -5.65
C ALA A 110 -18.54 -7.53 -5.52
N LEU A 111 -19.78 -7.04 -5.69
CA LEU A 111 -20.10 -5.63 -5.52
C LEU A 111 -19.90 -5.17 -4.08
N GLY A 112 -20.29 -5.99 -3.09
CA GLY A 112 -20.04 -5.69 -1.68
C GLY A 112 -18.54 -5.59 -1.36
N CYS A 113 -17.74 -6.54 -1.85
CA CYS A 113 -16.28 -6.52 -1.68
C CYS A 113 -15.66 -5.30 -2.40
N ALA A 114 -16.09 -5.02 -3.64
CA ALA A 114 -15.63 -3.85 -4.38
C ALA A 114 -15.97 -2.54 -3.65
N ALA A 115 -17.16 -2.42 -3.08
CA ALA A 115 -17.56 -1.24 -2.29
C ALA A 115 -16.67 -1.04 -1.06
N VAL A 116 -16.32 -2.13 -0.36
CA VAL A 116 -15.37 -2.11 0.77
C VAL A 116 -14.00 -1.62 0.30
N ILE A 117 -13.46 -2.17 -0.80
CA ILE A 117 -12.16 -1.78 -1.35
C ILE A 117 -12.18 -0.31 -1.81
N VAL A 118 -13.25 0.13 -2.45
CA VAL A 118 -13.43 1.54 -2.87
C VAL A 118 -13.41 2.47 -1.65
N ALA A 119 -14.12 2.13 -0.57
CA ALA A 119 -14.15 2.93 0.65
C ALA A 119 -12.75 3.08 1.27
N ILE A 120 -12.00 1.97 1.38
CA ILE A 120 -10.63 1.98 1.88
C ILE A 120 -9.73 2.84 0.99
N ASN A 121 -9.71 2.53 -0.31
CA ASN A 121 -8.80 3.18 -1.26
C ASN A 121 -9.10 4.67 -1.38
N MET A 122 -10.38 5.08 -1.40
CA MET A 122 -10.74 6.50 -1.42
C MET A 122 -10.28 7.24 -0.16
N ALA A 123 -10.46 6.65 1.03
CA ALA A 123 -9.97 7.24 2.27
C ALA A 123 -8.44 7.41 2.24
N MET A 124 -7.72 6.41 1.75
CA MET A 124 -6.26 6.44 1.63
C MET A 124 -5.79 7.42 0.56
N ILE A 125 -6.40 7.46 -0.64
CA ILE A 125 -6.06 8.42 -1.70
C ILE A 125 -6.23 9.86 -1.21
N ILE A 126 -7.33 10.14 -0.50
CA ILE A 126 -7.59 11.46 0.09
C ILE A 126 -6.49 11.81 1.09
N ALA A 127 -6.18 10.90 2.01
CA ALA A 127 -5.20 11.12 3.08
C ALA A 127 -3.76 11.25 2.52
N ASP A 128 -3.36 10.39 1.60
CA ASP A 128 -2.02 10.43 0.99
C ASP A 128 -1.84 11.68 0.11
N LEU A 129 -2.88 12.10 -0.63
CA LEU A 129 -2.86 13.36 -1.38
C LEU A 129 -2.71 14.56 -0.45
N MET A 130 -3.36 14.54 0.73
CA MET A 130 -3.16 15.54 1.79
C MET A 130 -1.71 15.55 2.27
N ALA A 131 -1.14 14.38 2.54
CA ALA A 131 0.22 14.26 3.05
C ALA A 131 1.27 14.76 2.06
N VAL A 132 1.16 14.37 0.79
CA VAL A 132 2.08 14.82 -0.27
C VAL A 132 1.98 16.34 -0.45
N SER A 133 0.74 16.88 -0.47
CA SER A 133 0.52 18.33 -0.61
C SER A 133 1.05 19.10 0.60
N ASP A 134 0.94 18.54 1.80
CA ASP A 134 1.48 19.15 3.02
C ASP A 134 3.01 19.09 3.05
N ALA A 135 3.60 17.99 2.58
CA ALA A 135 5.04 17.85 2.43
C ALA A 135 5.62 18.89 1.44
N VAL A 136 4.97 19.11 0.30
CA VAL A 136 5.36 20.18 -0.64
C VAL A 136 5.21 21.57 0.02
N SER A 137 4.16 21.77 0.82
CA SER A 137 3.96 23.03 1.56
C SER A 137 5.06 23.32 2.55
N ILE A 138 5.65 22.29 3.18
CA ILE A 138 6.79 22.43 4.10
C ILE A 138 8.03 22.93 3.33
N ILE A 139 8.30 22.37 2.15
CA ILE A 139 9.48 22.73 1.33
C ILE A 139 9.36 24.17 0.78
N LEU A 140 8.19 24.52 0.25
CA LEU A 140 7.95 25.79 -0.43
C LEU A 140 7.46 26.90 0.53
N ASN A 141 7.21 26.56 1.79
CA ASN A 141 6.66 27.46 2.82
C ASN A 141 5.38 28.20 2.35
N GLN A 142 4.49 27.46 1.68
CA GLN A 142 3.23 27.96 1.13
C GLN A 142 2.05 27.12 1.63
N ARG A 143 0.81 27.60 1.43
CA ARG A 143 -0.39 26.86 1.89
C ARG A 143 -0.59 25.58 1.06
N ARG A 144 -0.83 24.45 1.73
CA ARG A 144 -1.10 23.12 1.15
C ARG A 144 -2.08 23.15 -0.02
N VAL A 145 -3.17 23.92 0.09
CA VAL A 145 -4.26 23.99 -0.89
C VAL A 145 -3.79 24.36 -2.31
N TYR A 146 -2.70 25.10 -2.43
CA TYR A 146 -2.17 25.47 -3.75
C TYR A 146 -1.55 24.31 -4.53
N PHE A 147 -1.15 23.25 -3.83
CA PHE A 147 -0.44 22.12 -4.44
C PHE A 147 -1.35 20.92 -4.72
N VAL A 148 -2.51 20.83 -4.05
CA VAL A 148 -3.43 19.68 -4.16
C VAL A 148 -3.81 19.39 -5.62
N ALA A 149 -4.25 20.41 -6.37
CA ALA A 149 -4.67 20.25 -7.74
C ALA A 149 -3.51 19.85 -8.67
N ALA A 150 -2.33 20.46 -8.47
CA ALA A 150 -1.14 20.16 -9.27
C ALA A 150 -0.66 18.72 -9.05
N ILE A 151 -0.65 18.24 -7.80
CA ILE A 151 -0.23 16.88 -7.46
C ILE A 151 -1.27 15.88 -7.96
N ALA A 152 -2.57 16.12 -7.75
CA ALA A 152 -3.63 15.28 -8.25
C ALA A 152 -3.58 15.14 -9.79
N PHE A 153 -3.39 16.26 -10.50
CA PHE A 153 -3.21 16.27 -11.94
C PHE A 153 -1.95 15.50 -12.38
N THR A 154 -0.84 15.66 -11.67
CA THR A 154 0.41 14.94 -11.97
C THR A 154 0.23 13.44 -11.85
N VAL A 155 -0.40 12.94 -10.75
CA VAL A 155 -0.69 11.52 -10.56
C VAL A 155 -1.64 11.01 -11.65
N TRP A 156 -2.71 11.75 -11.93
CA TRP A 156 -3.66 11.44 -12.99
C TRP A 156 -2.99 11.35 -14.35
N TYR A 157 -2.14 12.35 -14.70
CA TYR A 157 -1.41 12.38 -15.97
C TYR A 157 -0.44 11.21 -16.12
N ILE A 158 0.26 10.85 -15.03
CA ILE A 158 1.16 9.69 -15.01
C ILE A 158 0.38 8.41 -15.28
N LEU A 159 -0.78 8.23 -14.65
CA LEU A 159 -1.59 7.02 -14.80
C LEU A 159 -2.17 6.84 -16.20
N ILE A 160 -2.54 7.94 -16.87
CA ILE A 160 -3.21 7.86 -18.18
C ILE A 160 -2.22 7.87 -19.34
N PHE A 161 -1.15 8.69 -19.25
CA PHE A 161 -0.32 9.01 -20.41
C PHE A 161 1.12 8.54 -20.32
N ARG A 162 1.56 7.99 -19.17
CA ARG A 162 2.95 7.65 -18.97
C ARG A 162 3.17 6.20 -18.55
N ASP A 163 4.35 5.69 -18.93
CA ASP A 163 4.85 4.40 -18.45
C ASP A 163 5.23 4.50 -16.97
N TYR A 164 4.31 4.10 -16.10
CA TYR A 164 4.48 4.13 -14.66
C TYR A 164 5.77 3.43 -14.19
N ARG A 165 6.22 2.36 -14.88
CA ARG A 165 7.44 1.62 -14.49
C ARG A 165 8.71 2.45 -14.57
N LYS A 166 8.82 3.33 -15.58
CA LYS A 166 10.00 4.20 -15.72
C LYS A 166 10.03 5.26 -14.64
N ILE A 167 8.87 5.82 -14.33
CA ILE A 167 8.72 6.87 -13.32
C ILE A 167 8.90 6.31 -11.92
N THR A 168 8.40 5.12 -11.64
CA THR A 168 8.51 4.45 -10.33
C THR A 168 9.97 4.33 -9.88
N LYS A 169 10.91 4.07 -10.77
CA LYS A 169 12.34 4.02 -10.41
C LYS A 169 12.84 5.34 -9.83
N VAL A 170 12.44 6.46 -10.42
CA VAL A 170 12.82 7.79 -9.92
C VAL A 170 12.14 8.08 -8.58
N LEU A 171 10.87 7.73 -8.47
CA LEU A 171 10.09 7.93 -7.25
C LEU A 171 10.61 7.08 -6.08
N LEU A 172 11.11 5.87 -6.36
CA LEU A 172 11.79 5.04 -5.36
C LEU A 172 13.04 5.70 -4.81
N TRP A 173 13.84 6.34 -5.65
CA TRP A 173 14.98 7.13 -5.20
C TRP A 173 14.55 8.30 -4.30
N LEU A 174 13.41 8.91 -4.63
CA LEU A 174 12.85 10.02 -3.85
C LEU A 174 12.30 9.58 -2.48
N SER A 175 11.94 8.31 -2.30
CA SER A 175 11.50 7.77 -1.01
C SER A 175 12.66 7.33 -0.10
N LEU A 176 13.90 7.20 -0.62
CA LEU A 176 15.07 6.79 0.16
C LEU A 176 15.35 7.65 1.41
N PRO A 177 15.06 8.96 1.45
CA PRO A 177 15.24 9.75 2.67
C PRO A 177 14.49 9.21 3.89
N LEU A 178 13.42 8.43 3.72
CA LEU A 178 12.72 7.78 4.83
C LEU A 178 13.60 6.76 5.57
N TYR A 179 14.59 6.17 4.91
CA TYR A 179 15.50 5.23 5.57
C TYR A 179 16.44 5.90 6.58
N VAL A 180 16.48 7.23 6.63
CA VAL A 180 17.13 7.99 7.71
C VAL A 180 16.52 7.67 9.08
N TYR A 181 15.26 7.21 9.15
CA TYR A 181 14.65 6.69 10.37
C TYR A 181 15.42 5.52 11.00
N VAL A 182 16.13 4.73 10.19
CA VAL A 182 16.99 3.65 10.71
C VAL A 182 18.16 4.25 11.51
N ALA A 183 18.79 5.30 11.00
CA ALA A 183 19.85 6.02 11.70
C ALA A 183 19.31 6.73 12.94
N ALA A 184 18.17 7.42 12.83
CA ALA A 184 17.53 8.10 13.97
C ALA A 184 17.19 7.11 15.09
N ALA A 185 16.62 5.96 14.78
CA ALA A 185 16.29 4.92 15.77
C ALA A 185 17.53 4.38 16.50
N VAL A 186 18.66 4.27 15.82
CA VAL A 186 19.94 3.82 16.43
C VAL A 186 20.54 4.91 17.30
N MET A 187 20.50 6.18 16.86
CA MET A 187 21.14 7.30 17.57
C MET A 187 20.42 7.68 18.86
N GLU A 188 19.07 7.58 18.87
CA GLU A 188 18.24 7.95 20.02
C GLU A 188 17.68 6.74 20.77
N ALA A 189 18.05 5.52 20.38
CA ALA A 189 17.56 4.33 21.05
C ALA A 189 17.81 4.45 22.56
N PRO A 190 16.75 4.36 23.40
CA PRO A 190 16.90 4.19 24.82
C PRO A 190 17.66 2.90 25.09
N SER A 191 17.93 2.59 26.35
CA SER A 191 18.65 1.35 26.65
C SER A 191 18.06 0.19 25.81
N PRO A 192 18.89 -0.58 25.08
CA PRO A 192 18.43 -1.66 24.20
C PRO A 192 17.48 -2.64 24.90
N ARG A 193 17.60 -2.73 26.22
CA ARG A 193 16.72 -3.53 27.08
C ARG A 193 15.25 -3.08 27.01
N ILE A 194 14.97 -1.77 27.00
CA ILE A 194 13.59 -1.26 27.01
C ILE A 194 12.94 -1.53 25.64
N VAL A 195 13.66 -1.30 24.54
CA VAL A 195 13.18 -1.60 23.19
C VAL A 195 12.94 -3.10 23.03
N LEU A 196 13.87 -3.94 23.50
CA LEU A 196 13.77 -5.39 23.41
C LEU A 196 12.57 -5.91 24.24
N LEU A 197 12.36 -5.41 25.44
CA LEU A 197 11.22 -5.78 26.27
C LEU A 197 9.89 -5.39 25.61
N GLY A 198 9.77 -4.18 25.05
CA GLY A 198 8.57 -3.75 24.30
C GLY A 198 8.34 -4.54 23.01
N THR A 199 9.39 -5.16 22.47
CA THR A 199 9.31 -6.00 21.27
C THR A 199 8.86 -7.43 21.59
N ILE A 200 9.33 -8.01 22.71
CA ILE A 200 9.10 -9.42 23.03
C ILE A 200 7.88 -9.59 23.94
N ILE A 201 7.66 -8.66 24.87
CA ILE A 201 6.59 -8.79 25.87
C ILE A 201 5.40 -7.91 25.45
N PRO A 202 4.24 -8.52 25.11
CA PRO A 202 3.03 -7.77 24.82
C PRO A 202 2.55 -6.98 26.06
N HIS A 203 2.64 -5.65 26.02
CA HIS A 203 2.09 -4.79 27.06
C HIS A 203 0.75 -4.24 26.57
N VAL A 204 -0.32 -4.97 26.82
CA VAL A 204 -1.67 -4.56 26.40
C VAL A 204 -2.21 -3.51 27.37
N GLN A 205 -2.49 -2.32 26.89
CA GLN A 205 -3.17 -1.27 27.63
C GLN A 205 -4.69 -1.39 27.43
N HIS A 206 -5.45 -1.26 28.51
CA HIS A 206 -6.89 -1.39 28.51
C HIS A 206 -7.55 -0.04 28.11
N SER A 207 -7.39 0.35 26.85
CA SER A 207 -8.01 1.57 26.31
C SER A 207 -8.44 1.41 24.85
N SER A 208 -9.50 2.11 24.45
CA SER A 208 -9.96 2.16 23.06
C SER A 208 -8.90 2.70 22.11
N ASP A 209 -8.12 3.69 22.55
CA ASP A 209 -7.05 4.29 21.75
C ASP A 209 -5.93 3.30 21.44
N TYR A 210 -5.55 2.47 22.44
CA TYR A 210 -4.55 1.42 22.24
C TYR A 210 -5.01 0.36 21.24
N ALA A 211 -6.26 -0.10 21.37
CA ALA A 211 -6.82 -1.07 20.44
C ALA A 211 -6.98 -0.47 19.04
N GLY A 212 -7.41 0.78 18.94
CA GLY A 212 -7.47 1.51 17.67
C GLY A 212 -6.09 1.66 17.01
N ALA A 213 -5.06 1.98 17.80
CA ALA A 213 -3.69 2.05 17.32
C ALA A 213 -3.17 0.70 16.81
N MET A 214 -3.50 -0.39 17.50
CA MET A 214 -3.16 -1.75 17.07
C MET A 214 -3.82 -2.10 15.73
N ILE A 215 -5.11 -1.79 15.55
CA ILE A 215 -5.81 -1.95 14.27
C ILE A 215 -5.17 -1.10 13.18
N ALA A 216 -4.82 0.16 13.48
CA ALA A 216 -4.20 1.06 12.50
C ALA A 216 -2.82 0.55 12.04
N ILE A 217 -2.01 -0.06 12.94
CA ILE A 217 -0.75 -0.72 12.56
C ILE A 217 -1.02 -1.91 11.66
N PHE A 218 -1.99 -2.78 11.98
CA PHE A 218 -2.37 -3.88 11.10
C PHE A 218 -2.82 -3.36 9.73
N GLY A 219 -3.68 -2.32 9.71
CA GLY A 219 -4.15 -1.70 8.47
C GLY A 219 -3.02 -1.13 7.62
N SER A 220 -2.03 -0.48 8.26
CA SER A 220 -0.90 0.15 7.58
C SER A 220 0.12 -0.85 7.03
N LEU A 221 0.26 -2.02 7.64
CA LEU A 221 1.18 -3.06 7.20
C LEU A 221 0.51 -4.06 6.23
N LEU A 222 -0.72 -4.50 6.53
CA LEU A 222 -1.44 -5.47 5.69
C LEU A 222 -2.07 -4.87 4.42
N THR A 223 -2.12 -3.58 4.32
CA THR A 223 -2.53 -2.74 3.17
C THR A 223 -3.42 -3.43 2.13
N PRO A 224 -4.74 -3.41 2.29
CA PRO A 224 -5.67 -4.17 1.44
C PRO A 224 -5.58 -3.81 -0.05
N TYR A 225 -5.24 -2.56 -0.39
CA TYR A 225 -5.07 -2.14 -1.77
C TYR A 225 -3.89 -2.84 -2.46
N VAL A 226 -2.82 -3.15 -1.72
CA VAL A 226 -1.68 -3.89 -2.26
C VAL A 226 -2.05 -5.34 -2.52
N LEU A 227 -2.91 -5.96 -1.68
CA LEU A 227 -3.39 -7.32 -1.88
C LEU A 227 -4.20 -7.44 -3.18
N VAL A 228 -5.12 -6.51 -3.41
CA VAL A 228 -5.93 -6.45 -4.64
C VAL A 228 -5.05 -6.17 -5.84
N TRP A 229 -4.21 -5.13 -5.76
CA TRP A 229 -3.24 -4.82 -6.81
C TRP A 229 -2.38 -6.03 -7.17
N GLN A 230 -1.86 -6.73 -6.16
CA GLN A 230 -1.01 -7.89 -6.36
C GLN A 230 -1.75 -9.02 -7.07
N THR A 231 -3.00 -9.30 -6.69
CA THR A 231 -3.81 -10.33 -7.34
C THR A 231 -4.07 -9.96 -8.80
N SER A 232 -4.54 -8.76 -9.09
CA SER A 232 -4.89 -8.31 -10.44
C SER A 232 -3.64 -8.13 -11.34
N SER A 233 -2.55 -7.53 -10.83
CA SER A 233 -1.33 -7.37 -11.62
C SER A 233 -0.62 -8.69 -11.91
N ARG A 234 -0.72 -9.69 -11.01
CA ARG A 234 -0.21 -11.04 -11.25
C ARG A 234 -1.06 -11.81 -12.24
N SER A 235 -2.37 -11.59 -12.26
CA SER A 235 -3.24 -12.18 -13.27
C SER A 235 -2.90 -11.68 -14.68
N GLU A 236 -2.66 -10.38 -14.87
CA GLU A 236 -2.21 -9.80 -16.13
C GLU A 236 -0.84 -10.35 -16.56
N HIS A 237 0.10 -10.44 -15.61
CA HIS A 237 1.41 -11.01 -15.88
C HIS A 237 1.34 -12.46 -16.35
N ALA A 238 0.55 -13.30 -15.68
CA ALA A 238 0.35 -14.69 -16.05
C ALA A 238 -0.40 -14.84 -17.39
N ALA A 239 -1.35 -13.96 -17.70
CA ALA A 239 -2.05 -13.93 -18.98
C ALA A 239 -1.10 -13.59 -20.14
N ALA A 240 -0.09 -12.74 -19.90
CA ALA A 240 0.96 -12.41 -20.85
C ALA A 240 2.07 -13.49 -20.99
N GLY A 241 1.91 -14.65 -20.35
CA GLY A 241 2.89 -15.75 -20.42
C GLY A 241 4.12 -15.58 -19.52
N GLY A 242 4.06 -14.66 -18.55
CA GLY A 242 5.13 -14.45 -17.59
C GLY A 242 5.30 -15.60 -16.58
N GLU A 243 6.50 -15.77 -16.04
CA GLU A 243 6.78 -16.74 -14.98
C GLU A 243 6.46 -16.15 -13.60
N LEU A 244 6.18 -17.02 -12.60
CA LEU A 244 6.02 -16.62 -11.22
C LEU A 244 7.34 -15.99 -10.74
N PRO A 245 7.37 -14.70 -10.34
CA PRO A 245 8.60 -14.12 -9.80
C PRO A 245 9.04 -14.88 -8.56
N HIS A 246 10.36 -14.93 -8.35
CA HIS A 246 10.89 -15.57 -7.17
C HIS A 246 10.26 -15.00 -5.89
N ILE A 247 9.75 -15.88 -5.03
CA ILE A 247 9.12 -15.59 -3.74
C ILE A 247 9.98 -14.64 -2.91
N PHE A 248 11.31 -14.78 -3.00
CA PHE A 248 12.29 -13.97 -2.29
C PHE A 248 12.20 -12.46 -2.59
N GLU A 249 11.92 -12.07 -3.83
CA GLU A 249 11.87 -10.65 -4.22
C GLU A 249 10.68 -9.91 -3.57
N SER A 250 9.53 -10.57 -3.49
CA SER A 250 8.35 -10.03 -2.82
C SER A 250 8.55 -9.94 -1.30
N HIS A 251 9.19 -10.96 -0.70
CA HIS A 251 9.44 -11.02 0.74
C HIS A 251 10.44 -9.94 1.19
N ALA A 252 11.50 -9.68 0.43
CA ALA A 252 12.50 -8.68 0.79
C ALA A 252 11.90 -7.29 0.94
N GLY A 253 11.05 -6.85 -0.01
CA GLY A 253 10.39 -5.55 0.06
C GLY A 253 9.46 -5.41 1.27
N MET A 254 8.73 -6.48 1.64
CA MET A 254 7.84 -6.49 2.81
C MET A 254 8.63 -6.43 4.13
N VAL A 255 9.70 -7.20 4.25
CA VAL A 255 10.56 -7.17 5.44
C VAL A 255 11.16 -5.78 5.63
N VAL A 256 11.56 -5.13 4.53
CA VAL A 256 12.10 -3.76 4.57
C VAL A 256 11.02 -2.77 5.04
N SER A 257 9.78 -2.86 4.57
CA SER A 257 8.70 -1.97 5.03
C SER A 257 8.38 -2.15 6.51
N ILE A 258 8.38 -3.39 7.02
CA ILE A 258 8.18 -3.69 8.44
C ILE A 258 9.35 -3.12 9.28
N LEU A 259 10.59 -3.36 8.84
CA LEU A 259 11.77 -2.83 9.51
C LEU A 259 11.74 -1.29 9.58
N LEU A 260 11.35 -0.65 8.49
CA LEU A 260 11.22 0.80 8.45
C LEU A 260 10.13 1.28 9.43
N SER A 261 8.95 0.64 9.43
CA SER A 261 7.86 0.94 10.38
C SER A 261 8.33 0.79 11.82
N TYR A 262 9.09 -0.27 12.12
CA TYR A 262 9.68 -0.50 13.44
C TYR A 262 10.64 0.63 13.84
N CYS A 263 11.56 1.03 12.95
CA CYS A 263 12.50 2.11 13.21
C CYS A 263 11.80 3.47 13.38
N ILE A 264 10.74 3.73 12.59
CA ILE A 264 9.93 4.95 12.74
C ILE A 264 9.28 4.98 14.14
N MET A 265 8.67 3.86 14.58
CA MET A 265 8.07 3.79 15.92
C MET A 265 9.10 4.01 17.02
N VAL A 266 10.28 3.36 16.92
CA VAL A 266 11.36 3.51 17.91
C VAL A 266 11.82 4.96 17.99
N SER A 267 12.10 5.59 16.84
CA SER A 267 12.53 6.99 16.77
C SER A 267 11.47 7.96 17.31
N ALA A 268 10.19 7.76 16.91
CA ALA A 268 9.10 8.58 17.39
C ALA A 268 8.88 8.45 18.90
N ALA A 269 8.95 7.23 19.43
CA ALA A 269 8.82 6.95 20.87
C ALA A 269 9.93 7.59 21.70
N ALA A 270 11.15 7.69 21.15
CA ALA A 270 12.28 8.29 21.83
C ALA A 270 12.22 9.84 21.86
N VAL A 271 11.78 10.44 20.76
CA VAL A 271 11.89 11.90 20.54
C VAL A 271 10.58 12.63 20.81
N LEU A 272 9.44 12.08 20.38
CA LEU A 272 8.16 12.77 20.43
C LEU A 272 7.48 12.53 21.78
N ARG A 273 7.31 13.61 22.56
CA ARG A 273 6.55 13.62 23.82
C ARG A 273 5.47 14.65 23.72
N LEU A 274 4.38 14.31 23.02
CA LEU A 274 3.27 15.22 22.77
C LEU A 274 2.08 14.85 23.66
N PRO A 275 1.37 15.83 24.26
CA PRO A 275 0.17 15.56 25.06
C PRO A 275 -0.96 14.91 24.25
N GLN A 276 -1.05 15.26 22.96
CA GLN A 276 -2.06 14.77 22.03
C GLN A 276 -1.39 14.39 20.70
N PRO A 277 -0.80 13.18 20.58
CA PRO A 277 -0.09 12.75 19.38
C PRO A 277 -0.96 12.73 18.12
N MET A 278 -2.27 12.48 18.25
CA MET A 278 -3.22 12.51 17.15
C MET A 278 -3.40 13.90 16.52
N ASP A 279 -3.15 14.97 17.29
CA ASP A 279 -3.29 16.34 16.82
C ASP A 279 -1.98 16.96 16.30
N MET A 280 -0.92 16.14 16.23
CA MET A 280 0.37 16.62 15.72
C MET A 280 0.25 17.09 14.26
N THR A 281 1.10 18.05 13.92
CA THR A 281 1.28 18.50 12.54
C THR A 281 2.32 17.62 11.84
N THR A 282 2.31 17.60 10.51
CA THR A 282 3.33 16.90 9.71
C THR A 282 4.76 17.38 10.03
N ARG A 283 4.92 18.66 10.35
CA ARG A 283 6.22 19.23 10.79
C ARG A 283 6.66 18.70 12.15
N GLN A 284 5.73 18.49 13.09
CA GLN A 284 6.03 17.86 14.38
C GLN A 284 6.38 16.38 14.22
N ALA A 285 5.66 15.67 13.34
CA ALA A 285 6.00 14.27 13.00
C ALA A 285 7.43 14.14 12.46
N ALA A 286 7.87 15.10 11.64
CA ALA A 286 9.23 15.15 11.11
C ALA A 286 10.31 15.36 12.17
N ALA A 287 9.96 15.84 13.36
CA ALA A 287 10.92 16.01 14.47
C ALA A 287 11.50 14.68 14.97
N ALA A 288 10.83 13.55 14.70
CA ALA A 288 11.39 12.21 14.98
C ALA A 288 12.70 11.93 14.22
N LEU A 289 13.01 12.69 13.16
CA LEU A 289 14.27 12.60 12.41
C LEU A 289 15.38 13.51 12.96
N ALA A 290 15.07 14.41 13.91
CA ALA A 290 16.03 15.37 14.42
C ALA A 290 17.34 14.75 14.94
N PRO A 291 17.34 13.57 15.59
CA PRO A 291 18.58 12.94 16.05
C PRO A 291 19.59 12.66 14.94
N ALA A 292 19.11 12.26 13.76
CA ALA A 292 19.98 11.88 12.65
C ALA A 292 20.38 13.06 11.76
N VAL A 293 19.49 14.03 11.56
CA VAL A 293 19.68 15.10 10.56
C VAL A 293 19.45 16.52 11.10
N GLY A 294 19.20 16.66 12.39
CA GLY A 294 19.04 17.96 13.05
C GLY A 294 17.92 18.81 12.42
N ALA A 295 18.25 20.07 12.12
CA ALA A 295 17.30 21.02 11.53
C ALA A 295 16.80 20.64 10.12
N LEU A 296 17.46 19.72 9.43
CA LEU A 296 17.02 19.23 8.11
C LEU A 296 15.89 18.19 8.20
N GLY A 297 15.50 17.75 9.39
CA GLY A 297 14.43 16.77 9.62
C GLY A 297 13.17 17.02 8.80
N PRO A 298 12.57 18.22 8.84
CA PRO A 298 11.36 18.52 8.06
C PRO A 298 11.56 18.40 6.54
N LEU A 299 12.73 18.77 6.02
CA LEU A 299 13.04 18.68 4.60
C LEU A 299 13.20 17.21 4.16
N VAL A 300 13.99 16.43 4.91
CA VAL A 300 14.23 15.00 4.64
C VAL A 300 12.91 14.22 4.70
N PHE A 301 12.11 14.49 5.73
CA PHE A 301 10.77 13.90 5.87
C PHE A 301 9.87 14.25 4.69
N ALA A 302 9.79 15.52 4.31
CA ALA A 302 8.94 15.99 3.23
C ALA A 302 9.32 15.35 1.89
N ILE A 303 10.62 15.28 1.55
CA ILE A 303 11.09 14.62 0.32
C ILE A 303 10.70 13.14 0.33
N GLY A 304 10.88 12.45 1.47
CA GLY A 304 10.52 11.05 1.62
C GLY A 304 9.03 10.79 1.47
N ILE A 305 8.17 11.61 2.09
CA ILE A 305 6.71 11.53 1.97
C ILE A 305 6.24 11.80 0.53
N ILE A 306 6.85 12.77 -0.17
CA ILE A 306 6.55 13.01 -1.59
C ILE A 306 6.87 11.76 -2.41
N GLY A 307 8.07 11.18 -2.23
CA GLY A 307 8.47 9.98 -2.94
C GLY A 307 7.54 8.80 -2.68
N ALA A 308 7.26 8.51 -1.41
CA ALA A 308 6.38 7.43 -0.99
C ALA A 308 4.95 7.60 -1.52
N GLY A 309 4.37 8.79 -1.38
CA GLY A 309 3.01 9.06 -1.84
C GLY A 309 2.86 9.04 -3.36
N MET A 310 3.87 9.53 -4.08
CA MET A 310 3.86 9.47 -5.55
C MET A 310 4.01 8.03 -6.10
N VAL A 311 4.54 7.09 -5.31
CA VAL A 311 4.52 5.65 -5.63
C VAL A 311 3.18 5.02 -5.25
N ALA A 312 2.65 5.34 -4.07
CA ALA A 312 1.45 4.71 -3.51
C ALA A 312 0.16 5.17 -4.21
N LEU A 313 0.00 6.47 -4.49
CA LEU A 313 -1.23 7.04 -5.08
C LEU A 313 -1.64 6.36 -6.40
N PRO A 314 -0.75 6.12 -7.38
CA PRO A 314 -1.10 5.37 -8.59
C PRO A 314 -1.57 3.94 -8.31
N VAL A 315 -0.95 3.24 -7.37
CA VAL A 315 -1.33 1.86 -7.01
C VAL A 315 -2.69 1.82 -6.32
N LEU A 316 -2.97 2.78 -5.43
CA LEU A 316 -4.28 2.96 -4.79
C LEU A 316 -5.39 3.21 -5.81
N CYS A 317 -5.18 4.14 -6.74
CA CYS A 317 -6.13 4.42 -7.81
C CYS A 317 -6.37 3.21 -8.70
N ALA A 318 -5.30 2.53 -9.12
CA ALA A 318 -5.40 1.34 -9.95
C ALA A 318 -6.14 0.21 -9.22
N SER A 319 -5.82 -0.06 -7.95
CA SER A 319 -6.49 -1.06 -7.13
C SER A 319 -8.00 -0.80 -7.00
N LEU A 320 -8.40 0.47 -6.82
CA LEU A 320 -9.81 0.88 -6.82
C LEU A 320 -10.46 0.56 -8.17
N CYS A 321 -9.83 0.95 -9.27
CA CYS A 321 -10.37 0.78 -10.62
C CYS A 321 -10.47 -0.70 -11.01
N TYR A 322 -9.49 -1.53 -10.64
CA TYR A 322 -9.55 -2.98 -10.82
C TYR A 322 -10.77 -3.57 -10.09
N SER A 323 -10.93 -3.22 -8.81
CA SER A 323 -12.01 -3.78 -7.99
C SER A 323 -13.40 -3.48 -8.57
N VAL A 324 -13.64 -2.24 -9.00
CA VAL A 324 -14.92 -1.85 -9.59
C VAL A 324 -15.13 -2.50 -10.95
N SER A 325 -14.13 -2.46 -11.82
CA SER A 325 -14.23 -2.97 -13.17
C SER A 325 -14.41 -4.50 -13.18
N GLU A 326 -13.72 -5.23 -12.30
CA GLU A 326 -13.88 -6.67 -12.09
C GLU A 326 -15.28 -7.01 -11.58
N ALA A 327 -15.82 -6.25 -10.61
CA ALA A 327 -17.18 -6.45 -10.10
C ALA A 327 -18.24 -6.24 -11.18
N MET A 328 -18.04 -5.26 -12.05
CA MET A 328 -18.95 -4.92 -13.15
C MET A 328 -18.75 -5.79 -14.40
N GLY A 329 -17.63 -6.52 -14.49
CA GLY A 329 -17.27 -7.31 -15.68
C GLY A 329 -16.82 -6.47 -16.86
N TRP A 330 -16.27 -5.30 -16.60
CA TRP A 330 -15.70 -4.45 -17.63
C TRP A 330 -14.29 -4.91 -17.99
N LYS A 331 -13.81 -4.50 -19.17
CA LYS A 331 -12.38 -4.66 -19.49
C LYS A 331 -11.53 -3.94 -18.46
N THR A 332 -10.52 -4.65 -17.95
CA THR A 332 -9.62 -4.17 -16.92
C THR A 332 -8.19 -4.21 -17.41
N GLY A 333 -7.37 -3.32 -16.93
CA GLY A 333 -5.92 -3.36 -17.12
C GLY A 333 -5.31 -2.00 -17.41
N LEU A 334 -4.19 -1.71 -16.73
CA LEU A 334 -3.35 -0.55 -17.08
C LEU A 334 -2.55 -0.77 -18.37
N SER A 335 -2.54 -2.00 -18.90
CA SER A 335 -1.94 -2.36 -20.18
C SER A 335 -2.85 -2.06 -21.37
N GLU A 336 -4.15 -1.86 -21.15
CA GLU A 336 -5.12 -1.50 -22.17
C GLU A 336 -5.04 0.00 -22.51
N HIS A 337 -5.37 0.36 -23.76
CA HIS A 337 -5.45 1.77 -24.11
C HIS A 337 -6.70 2.44 -23.49
N PRO A 338 -6.66 3.75 -23.19
CA PRO A 338 -7.81 4.46 -22.64
C PRO A 338 -9.08 4.31 -23.46
N TRP A 339 -8.94 4.16 -24.77
CA TRP A 339 -10.06 3.98 -25.71
C TRP A 339 -10.65 2.55 -25.68
N ASP A 340 -9.86 1.55 -25.24
CA ASP A 340 -10.28 0.15 -25.20
C ASP A 340 -10.93 -0.21 -23.85
N ALA A 341 -10.64 0.56 -22.80
CA ALA A 341 -11.19 0.41 -21.45
C ALA A 341 -11.71 1.75 -20.86
N PRO A 342 -12.62 2.50 -21.54
CA PRO A 342 -13.06 3.82 -21.10
C PRO A 342 -13.57 3.87 -19.67
N PRO A 343 -14.39 2.91 -19.18
CA PRO A 343 -14.90 2.96 -17.80
C PRO A 343 -13.79 2.92 -16.74
N PHE A 344 -12.71 2.16 -16.99
CA PHE A 344 -11.57 2.05 -16.09
C PHE A 344 -10.86 3.41 -15.93
N TYR A 345 -10.63 4.12 -17.05
CA TYR A 345 -9.95 5.41 -17.03
C TYR A 345 -10.84 6.56 -16.55
N VAL A 346 -12.16 6.46 -16.74
CA VAL A 346 -13.12 7.37 -16.11
C VAL A 346 -13.11 7.22 -14.60
N LEU A 347 -13.01 6.00 -14.07
CA LEU A 347 -12.90 5.75 -12.62
C LEU A 347 -11.62 6.37 -12.04
N ILE A 348 -10.47 6.28 -12.74
CA ILE A 348 -9.24 6.98 -12.33
C ILE A 348 -9.52 8.49 -12.21
N SER A 349 -10.14 9.08 -13.21
CA SER A 349 -10.41 10.52 -13.24
C SER A 349 -11.37 10.94 -12.14
N VAL A 350 -12.45 10.18 -11.93
CA VAL A 350 -13.44 10.45 -10.88
C VAL A 350 -12.82 10.30 -9.48
N SER A 351 -12.03 9.24 -9.23
CA SER A 351 -11.41 9.03 -7.93
C SER A 351 -10.42 10.13 -7.57
N MET A 352 -9.59 10.56 -8.52
CA MET A 352 -8.65 11.67 -8.33
C MET A 352 -9.37 13.01 -8.14
N PHE A 353 -10.44 13.26 -8.89
CA PHE A 353 -11.26 14.47 -8.73
C PHE A 353 -11.94 14.51 -7.35
N CYS A 354 -12.56 13.40 -6.92
CA CYS A 354 -13.17 13.30 -5.59
C CYS A 354 -12.13 13.51 -4.47
N ALA A 355 -10.94 12.92 -4.60
CA ALA A 355 -9.87 13.13 -3.65
C ALA A 355 -9.38 14.58 -3.62
N MET A 356 -9.25 15.22 -4.77
CA MET A 356 -8.90 16.63 -4.87
C MET A 356 -9.95 17.51 -4.16
N VAL A 357 -11.24 17.30 -4.43
CA VAL A 357 -12.34 18.05 -3.77
C VAL A 357 -12.34 17.83 -2.26
N ALA A 358 -12.16 16.59 -1.80
CA ALA A 358 -12.11 16.28 -0.37
C ALA A 358 -10.97 17.00 0.35
N ASN A 359 -9.88 17.31 -0.33
CA ASN A 359 -8.75 18.05 0.23
C ASN A 359 -9.00 19.52 0.51
N PHE A 360 -10.08 20.12 0.00
CA PHE A 360 -10.49 21.48 0.36
C PHE A 360 -11.14 21.57 1.74
N PHE A 361 -11.59 20.45 2.31
CA PHE A 361 -12.00 20.40 3.70
C PHE A 361 -10.79 20.56 4.62
N ARG A 362 -10.93 21.33 5.71
CA ARG A 362 -9.85 21.64 6.65
C ARG A 362 -9.57 20.49 7.62
N ILE A 363 -9.26 19.30 7.08
CA ILE A 363 -8.91 18.12 7.89
C ILE A 363 -7.40 18.13 8.16
N ASN A 364 -7.01 17.72 9.37
CA ASN A 364 -5.62 17.52 9.72
C ASN A 364 -5.08 16.30 8.96
N PRO A 365 -3.99 16.42 8.14
CA PRO A 365 -3.44 15.31 7.38
C PRO A 365 -3.06 14.10 8.24
N VAL A 366 -2.45 14.32 9.40
CA VAL A 366 -2.04 13.25 10.32
C VAL A 366 -3.25 12.45 10.81
N LYS A 367 -4.33 13.15 11.18
CA LYS A 367 -5.60 12.49 11.55
C LYS A 367 -6.17 11.69 10.37
N ALA A 368 -6.22 12.28 9.19
CA ALA A 368 -6.75 11.61 8.00
C ALA A 368 -5.97 10.33 7.68
N LEU A 369 -4.63 10.37 7.74
CA LEU A 369 -3.76 9.23 7.53
C LEU A 369 -3.99 8.14 8.57
N PHE A 370 -4.03 8.48 9.85
CA PHE A 370 -4.26 7.51 10.91
C PHE A 370 -5.64 6.83 10.82
N TRP A 371 -6.70 7.63 10.63
CA TRP A 371 -8.07 7.10 10.53
C TRP A 371 -8.28 6.28 9.27
N SER A 372 -7.63 6.62 8.15
CA SER A 372 -7.67 5.80 6.95
C SER A 372 -7.06 4.41 7.18
N GLN A 373 -5.99 4.32 7.99
CA GLN A 373 -5.37 3.04 8.34
C GLN A 373 -6.20 2.22 9.34
N LEU A 374 -6.86 2.88 10.30
CA LEU A 374 -7.80 2.21 11.18
C LEU A 374 -8.97 1.63 10.36
N LEU A 375 -9.55 2.41 9.44
CA LEU A 375 -10.59 1.96 8.53
C LEU A 375 -10.10 0.77 7.67
N ALA A 376 -8.89 0.89 7.11
CA ALA A 376 -8.27 -0.18 6.34
C ALA A 376 -8.11 -1.46 7.16
N GLY A 377 -7.65 -1.37 8.41
CA GLY A 377 -7.49 -2.52 9.30
C GLY A 377 -8.80 -3.27 9.54
N VAL A 378 -9.88 -2.53 9.86
CA VAL A 378 -11.21 -3.13 10.08
C VAL A 378 -11.75 -3.76 8.79
N LEU A 379 -11.71 -3.04 7.69
CA LEU A 379 -12.29 -3.47 6.42
C LEU A 379 -11.43 -4.50 5.66
N THR A 380 -10.21 -4.75 6.10
CA THR A 380 -9.35 -5.83 5.58
C THR A 380 -9.88 -7.21 5.98
N ILE A 381 -10.63 -7.32 7.08
CA ILE A 381 -11.16 -8.60 7.60
C ILE A 381 -11.95 -9.38 6.52
N PRO A 382 -13.00 -8.83 5.89
CA PRO A 382 -13.74 -9.54 4.85
C PRO A 382 -12.89 -9.87 3.62
N ILE A 383 -11.95 -9.01 3.25
CA ILE A 383 -11.05 -9.25 2.10
C ILE A 383 -10.16 -10.46 2.36
N LEU A 384 -9.52 -10.54 3.54
CA LEU A 384 -8.68 -11.68 3.94
C LEU A 384 -9.50 -12.97 4.05
N LEU A 385 -10.73 -12.90 4.57
CA LEU A 385 -11.61 -14.05 4.63
C LEU A 385 -11.88 -14.61 3.24
N PHE A 386 -12.20 -13.77 2.27
CA PHE A 386 -12.43 -14.21 0.90
C PHE A 386 -11.16 -14.75 0.24
N ILE A 387 -10.00 -14.14 0.45
CA ILE A 387 -8.73 -14.67 -0.05
C ILE A 387 -8.48 -16.08 0.53
N LEU A 388 -8.72 -16.27 1.83
CA LEU A 388 -8.54 -17.56 2.50
C LEU A 388 -9.51 -18.62 1.95
N LEU A 389 -10.78 -18.28 1.75
CA LEU A 389 -11.79 -19.17 1.20
C LEU A 389 -11.48 -19.57 -0.25
N LEU A 390 -11.10 -18.62 -1.11
CA LEU A 390 -10.74 -18.88 -2.50
C LEU A 390 -9.46 -19.73 -2.59
N ALA A 391 -8.45 -19.44 -1.79
CA ALA A 391 -7.18 -20.15 -1.81
C ALA A 391 -7.25 -21.60 -1.30
N ASN A 392 -8.29 -21.95 -0.56
CA ASN A 392 -8.58 -23.33 -0.12
C ASN A 392 -9.57 -24.07 -1.01
N ASN A 393 -10.14 -23.41 -2.02
CA ASN A 393 -11.11 -24.03 -2.90
C ASN A 393 -10.42 -24.77 -4.06
N ALA A 394 -10.44 -26.09 -4.05
CA ALA A 394 -9.84 -26.94 -5.09
C ALA A 394 -10.49 -26.77 -6.48
N ARG A 395 -11.66 -26.11 -6.59
CA ARG A 395 -12.27 -25.76 -7.89
C ARG A 395 -11.68 -24.47 -8.47
N VAL A 396 -11.05 -23.65 -7.63
CA VAL A 396 -10.44 -22.36 -8.00
C VAL A 396 -8.94 -22.50 -8.20
N MET A 397 -8.28 -23.15 -7.26
CA MET A 397 -6.83 -23.27 -7.20
C MET A 397 -6.36 -24.62 -7.70
N LYS A 398 -5.26 -24.62 -8.48
CA LYS A 398 -4.54 -25.85 -8.84
C LYS A 398 -3.87 -26.47 -7.62
N THR A 399 -3.33 -25.63 -6.74
CA THR A 399 -2.72 -26.03 -5.48
C THR A 399 -3.39 -25.27 -4.34
N THR A 400 -4.03 -25.99 -3.43
CA THR A 400 -4.62 -25.38 -2.21
C THR A 400 -3.55 -24.96 -1.22
N ASN A 401 -3.92 -24.14 -0.23
CA ASN A 401 -3.01 -23.70 0.81
C ASN A 401 -2.43 -24.87 1.61
N THR A 402 -1.16 -24.74 2.01
CA THR A 402 -0.55 -25.62 2.99
C THR A 402 -1.11 -25.34 4.38
N LEU A 403 -0.93 -26.30 5.31
CA LEU A 403 -1.36 -26.13 6.70
C LEU A 403 -0.72 -24.90 7.35
N SER A 404 0.56 -24.63 7.08
CA SER A 404 1.27 -23.46 7.58
C SER A 404 0.69 -22.15 7.04
N GLN A 405 0.35 -22.08 5.74
CA GLN A 405 -0.29 -20.90 5.14
C GLN A 405 -1.66 -20.64 5.76
N ASN A 406 -2.47 -21.68 5.94
CA ASN A 406 -3.77 -21.57 6.60
C ASN A 406 -3.65 -21.13 8.06
N PHE A 407 -2.66 -21.65 8.80
CA PHE A 407 -2.40 -21.24 10.17
C PHE A 407 -2.08 -19.74 10.25
N TRP A 408 -1.12 -19.23 9.45
CA TRP A 408 -0.73 -17.83 9.50
C TRP A 408 -1.82 -16.88 8.98
N MET A 409 -2.54 -17.26 7.95
CA MET A 409 -3.69 -16.47 7.48
C MET A 409 -4.83 -16.45 8.50
N GLY A 410 -5.13 -17.60 9.13
CA GLY A 410 -6.12 -17.69 10.19
C GLY A 410 -5.70 -16.87 11.43
N ALA A 411 -4.42 -16.92 11.81
CA ALA A 411 -3.86 -16.11 12.90
C ALA A 411 -3.94 -14.61 12.58
N THR A 412 -3.67 -14.20 11.33
CA THR A 412 -3.84 -12.81 10.88
C THR A 412 -5.27 -12.34 11.01
N LEU A 413 -6.20 -13.16 10.53
CA LEU A 413 -7.64 -12.86 10.62
C LEU A 413 -8.10 -12.79 12.09
N GLY A 414 -7.65 -13.75 12.92
CA GLY A 414 -7.93 -13.76 14.35
C GLY A 414 -7.39 -12.53 15.08
N ALA A 415 -6.17 -12.10 14.75
CA ALA A 415 -5.57 -10.89 15.33
C ALA A 415 -6.35 -9.62 14.96
N LEU A 416 -6.77 -9.47 13.69
CA LEU A 416 -7.59 -8.34 13.23
C LEU A 416 -8.98 -8.34 13.89
N VAL A 417 -9.67 -9.48 13.89
CA VAL A 417 -10.98 -9.62 14.53
C VAL A 417 -10.87 -9.37 16.03
N GLY A 418 -9.88 -9.97 16.70
CA GLY A 418 -9.66 -9.79 18.13
C GLY A 418 -9.39 -8.34 18.51
N SER A 419 -8.51 -7.64 17.76
CA SER A 419 -8.26 -6.22 17.98
C SER A 419 -9.50 -5.34 17.72
N GLY A 420 -10.29 -5.67 16.68
CA GLY A 420 -11.55 -5.00 16.39
C GLY A 420 -12.60 -5.17 17.48
N LEU A 421 -12.74 -6.40 18.01
CA LEU A 421 -13.65 -6.68 19.13
C LEU A 421 -13.21 -5.95 20.40
N LEU A 422 -11.91 -5.92 20.71
CA LEU A 422 -11.38 -5.17 21.84
C LEU A 422 -11.65 -3.68 21.71
N TRP A 423 -11.45 -3.13 20.51
CA TRP A 423 -11.75 -1.72 20.23
C TRP A 423 -13.22 -1.39 20.45
N CYS A 424 -14.12 -2.20 19.89
CA CYS A 424 -15.56 -2.03 20.09
C CYS A 424 -15.94 -2.17 21.56
N TRP A 425 -15.42 -3.17 22.26
CA TRP A 425 -15.69 -3.40 23.67
C TRP A 425 -15.32 -2.18 24.53
N TRP A 426 -14.10 -1.67 24.37
CA TRP A 426 -13.66 -0.52 25.18
C TRP A 426 -14.30 0.79 24.78
N THR A 427 -14.72 0.95 23.52
CA THR A 427 -15.46 2.15 23.07
C THR A 427 -16.91 2.16 23.59
N LEU A 428 -17.51 0.99 23.78
CA LEU A 428 -18.88 0.87 24.28
C LEU A 428 -18.97 0.79 25.82
N ALA A 429 -17.88 0.38 26.48
CA ALA A 429 -17.82 0.21 27.93
C ALA A 429 -17.44 1.49 28.69
N HIS A 430 -16.97 2.51 27.95
CA HIS A 430 -16.56 3.83 28.47
C HIS A 430 -17.10 4.96 27.59
#